data_1546ffaeb436367fc8945dffd21db68d
#
_entry.id   1546ffaeb436367fc8945dffd21db68d
#
_cell.length_a   1.000
_cell.length_b   1.000
_cell.length_c   1.000
_cell.angle_alpha   90.00
_cell.angle_beta   90.00
_cell.angle_gamma   90.00
#
_symmetry.space_group_name_H-M   'P 1'
#
loop_
_entity.id
_entity.type
_entity.pdbx_description
1 polymer ?
#
loop_
_entity_poly.entity_id
_entity_poly.type
_entity_poly.pdbx_seq_one_letter_code
_entity_poly.pdbx_strand_id
1 'polypeptide(L)'
;SANVTNDNTCLGNNTMPSSTTAFDNVAIGSETLQDLSTGINNTAVGRIALGDNTTGQNNTAIGYLALRKNTTSGGNAALGSSALSETTGNNNVGVGKGAGSNLTSGGENVILGAFAQPSSATVNFEVTLGSSNISSLRCNTQTISSLSDARDKTNVIDLPEGLDFVTKLRPVKFEWATRDGNGKDGSFEHGFIAQDLQAAQKENDADYLNMVMDENPDR
;
A
#
# COMPACT_ATOMS: atom_id res chain seq x y z
N SER A 1 -33.91 20.40 26.69
CA SER A 1 -33.27 20.31 25.37
C SER A 1 -31.80 20.01 25.59
N ALA A 2 -31.38 18.79 25.27
CA ALA A 2 -29.95 18.47 25.20
C ALA A 2 -29.35 19.41 24.16
N ASN A 3 -28.40 20.22 24.54
CA ASN A 3 -27.63 21.04 23.64
C ASN A 3 -26.68 20.07 22.91
N VAL A 4 -27.12 19.54 21.78
CA VAL A 4 -26.26 18.77 20.90
C VAL A 4 -25.43 19.80 20.14
N THR A 5 -24.29 20.19 20.72
CA THR A 5 -23.28 20.96 20.03
C THR A 5 -22.65 19.97 19.03
N ASN A 6 -23.05 20.11 17.77
CA ASN A 6 -22.38 19.41 16.68
C ASN A 6 -21.03 20.14 16.49
N ASP A 7 -19.98 19.70 17.16
CA ASP A 7 -18.67 20.35 17.17
C ASP A 7 -17.95 20.21 15.80
N ASN A 8 -18.62 20.68 14.73
CA ASN A 8 -18.06 20.70 13.39
C ASN A 8 -17.39 22.05 13.10
N THR A 9 -16.21 22.02 12.48
CA THR A 9 -15.53 23.20 11.96
C THR A 9 -15.68 23.25 10.44
N CYS A 10 -16.38 24.28 9.92
CA CYS A 10 -16.65 24.42 8.49
C CYS A 10 -16.12 25.77 7.97
N LEU A 11 -15.32 25.74 6.90
CA LEU A 11 -14.84 26.94 6.23
C LEU A 11 -14.82 26.73 4.71
N GLY A 12 -15.71 27.39 3.98
CA GLY A 12 -15.78 27.30 2.51
C GLY A 12 -17.20 27.39 1.98
N ASN A 13 -17.31 27.47 0.65
CA ASN A 13 -18.60 27.47 -0.01
C ASN A 13 -19.16 26.04 -0.09
N ASN A 14 -20.43 25.85 0.22
CA ASN A 14 -21.12 24.55 0.14
C ASN A 14 -20.42 23.44 0.95
N THR A 15 -19.92 23.77 2.12
CA THR A 15 -19.24 22.84 3.04
C THR A 15 -20.28 22.20 3.95
N MET A 16 -20.36 20.87 3.98
CA MET A 16 -21.29 20.06 4.80
C MET A 16 -22.78 20.47 4.71
N PRO A 17 -23.34 20.79 3.54
CA PRO A 17 -24.72 21.29 3.45
C PRO A 17 -25.77 20.22 3.79
N SER A 18 -25.44 18.93 3.67
CA SER A 18 -26.34 17.79 3.90
C SER A 18 -26.28 17.22 5.32
N SER A 19 -25.46 17.83 6.20
CA SER A 19 -25.22 17.33 7.56
C SER A 19 -26.51 17.40 8.41
N THR A 20 -26.89 16.24 8.97
CA THR A 20 -28.07 16.12 9.84
C THR A 20 -27.69 15.88 11.30
N THR A 21 -26.91 14.84 11.56
CA THR A 21 -26.45 14.46 12.91
C THR A 21 -24.94 14.22 12.97
N ALA A 22 -24.20 14.68 11.96
CA ALA A 22 -22.73 14.58 11.92
C ALA A 22 -22.11 15.50 12.97
N PHE A 23 -21.06 15.04 13.66
CA PHE A 23 -20.34 15.82 14.68
C PHE A 23 -18.83 15.51 14.66
N ASP A 24 -18.03 16.38 15.28
CA ASP A 24 -16.58 16.26 15.38
C ASP A 24 -15.87 16.18 14.01
N ASN A 25 -16.38 16.91 13.01
CA ASN A 25 -15.76 16.95 11.68
C ASN A 25 -15.07 18.30 11.45
N VAL A 26 -13.95 18.26 10.73
CA VAL A 26 -13.26 19.43 10.19
C VAL A 26 -13.41 19.45 8.67
N ALA A 27 -14.02 20.47 8.11
CA ALA A 27 -14.27 20.63 6.70
C ALA A 27 -13.81 22.01 6.20
N ILE A 28 -12.69 22.07 5.49
CA ILE A 28 -12.10 23.32 5.00
C ILE A 28 -11.92 23.26 3.48
N GLY A 29 -12.66 24.05 2.75
CA GLY A 29 -12.62 24.08 1.30
C GLY A 29 -14.02 24.11 0.67
N SER A 30 -14.13 24.46 -0.61
CA SER A 30 -15.40 24.43 -1.33
C SER A 30 -15.84 22.99 -1.57
N GLU A 31 -17.12 22.67 -1.38
CA GLU A 31 -17.73 21.35 -1.62
C GLU A 31 -17.07 20.22 -0.80
N THR A 32 -16.47 20.56 0.36
CA THR A 32 -15.84 19.60 1.27
C THR A 32 -16.91 18.91 2.11
N LEU A 33 -16.87 17.57 2.24
CA LEU A 33 -17.88 16.77 2.94
C LEU A 33 -19.31 17.12 2.49
N GLN A 34 -19.50 17.29 1.17
CA GLN A 34 -20.75 17.83 0.61
C GLN A 34 -21.95 16.96 0.94
N ASP A 35 -21.81 15.65 0.82
CA ASP A 35 -22.90 14.68 0.99
C ASP A 35 -22.97 14.08 2.41
N LEU A 36 -22.14 14.59 3.34
CA LEU A 36 -22.09 14.06 4.70
C LEU A 36 -23.43 14.21 5.42
N SER A 37 -23.99 13.09 5.87
CA SER A 37 -25.24 13.08 6.65
C SER A 37 -25.01 12.81 8.14
N THR A 38 -24.35 11.71 8.49
CA THR A 38 -24.20 11.26 9.88
C THR A 38 -22.76 10.87 10.24
N GLY A 39 -21.79 10.95 9.30
CA GLY A 39 -20.39 10.59 9.56
C GLY A 39 -19.75 11.49 10.63
N ILE A 40 -18.84 10.91 11.41
CA ILE A 40 -18.19 11.58 12.54
C ILE A 40 -16.66 11.47 12.46
N ASN A 41 -15.96 12.37 13.15
CA ASN A 41 -14.50 12.33 13.29
C ASN A 41 -13.75 12.37 11.94
N ASN A 42 -14.28 13.06 10.93
CA ASN A 42 -13.58 13.21 9.67
C ASN A 42 -12.84 14.54 9.59
N THR A 43 -11.63 14.52 9.06
CA THR A 43 -10.86 15.72 8.73
C THR A 43 -10.72 15.83 7.22
N ALA A 44 -11.35 16.83 6.62
CA ALA A 44 -11.33 17.08 5.19
C ALA A 44 -10.85 18.51 4.90
N VAL A 45 -9.71 18.63 4.21
CA VAL A 45 -9.13 19.92 3.82
C VAL A 45 -8.79 19.90 2.33
N GLY A 46 -9.46 20.77 1.59
CA GLY A 46 -9.30 20.87 0.13
C GLY A 46 -10.63 20.81 -0.60
N ARG A 47 -10.67 21.36 -1.80
CA ARG A 47 -11.90 21.35 -2.60
C ARG A 47 -12.32 19.91 -2.91
N ILE A 48 -13.59 19.56 -2.62
CA ILE A 48 -14.21 18.24 -2.82
C ILE A 48 -13.49 17.11 -2.05
N ALA A 49 -12.70 17.42 -1.00
CA ALA A 49 -12.16 16.39 -0.13
C ALA A 49 -13.33 15.67 0.59
N LEU A 50 -13.36 14.33 0.55
CA LEU A 50 -14.48 13.51 1.08
C LEU A 50 -15.85 13.96 0.55
N GLY A 51 -15.94 14.43 -0.71
CA GLY A 51 -17.15 15.03 -1.27
C GLY A 51 -18.38 14.12 -1.21
N ASP A 52 -18.22 12.87 -1.60
CA ASP A 52 -19.30 11.87 -1.68
C ASP A 52 -19.50 11.08 -0.36
N ASN A 53 -18.82 11.47 0.75
CA ASN A 53 -18.94 10.77 2.03
C ASN A 53 -20.30 11.03 2.68
N THR A 54 -21.01 9.97 3.00
CA THR A 54 -22.35 10.05 3.64
C THR A 54 -22.31 9.69 5.12
N THR A 55 -21.80 8.51 5.46
CA THR A 55 -21.80 7.97 6.83
C THR A 55 -20.41 7.49 7.28
N GLY A 56 -19.39 7.58 6.41
CA GLY A 56 -18.02 7.17 6.74
C GLY A 56 -17.44 7.98 7.90
N GLN A 57 -16.60 7.32 8.71
CA GLN A 57 -16.07 7.87 9.94
C GLN A 57 -14.55 7.74 10.02
N ASN A 58 -13.92 8.60 10.86
CA ASN A 58 -12.49 8.52 11.14
C ASN A 58 -11.60 8.63 9.89
N ASN A 59 -12.02 9.37 8.87
CA ASN A 59 -11.23 9.57 7.67
C ASN A 59 -10.45 10.89 7.73
N THR A 60 -9.25 10.90 7.20
CA THR A 60 -8.43 12.10 7.01
C THR A 60 -8.14 12.30 5.53
N ALA A 61 -8.63 13.37 4.94
CA ALA A 61 -8.46 13.72 3.53
C ALA A 61 -7.91 15.14 3.39
N ILE A 62 -6.66 15.27 2.98
CA ILE A 62 -6.00 16.56 2.79
C ILE A 62 -5.51 16.66 1.34
N GLY A 63 -6.19 17.48 0.55
CA GLY A 63 -5.90 17.70 -0.85
C GLY A 63 -7.16 17.80 -1.72
N TYR A 64 -7.02 18.39 -2.90
CA TYR A 64 -8.07 18.44 -3.91
C TYR A 64 -8.51 17.02 -4.30
N LEU A 65 -9.81 16.68 -4.20
CA LEU A 65 -10.39 15.36 -4.48
C LEU A 65 -9.82 14.19 -3.64
N ALA A 66 -9.13 14.45 -2.53
CA ALA A 66 -8.68 13.38 -1.66
C ALA A 66 -9.89 12.60 -1.09
N LEU A 67 -9.88 11.27 -1.17
CA LEU A 67 -10.97 10.37 -0.74
C LEU A 67 -12.35 10.74 -1.31
N ARG A 68 -12.42 11.31 -2.50
CA ARG A 68 -13.67 11.85 -3.03
C ARG A 68 -14.82 10.83 -3.03
N LYS A 69 -14.59 9.61 -3.54
CA LYS A 69 -15.64 8.57 -3.67
C LYS A 69 -15.85 7.71 -2.42
N ASN A 70 -15.21 8.03 -1.34
CA ASN A 70 -15.47 7.33 -0.08
C ASN A 70 -16.88 7.67 0.42
N THR A 71 -17.80 6.74 0.36
CA THR A 71 -19.20 6.96 0.77
C THR A 71 -19.47 6.59 2.22
N THR A 72 -19.14 5.38 2.61
CA THR A 72 -19.48 4.80 3.93
C THR A 72 -18.28 4.26 4.69
N SER A 73 -17.14 4.18 4.04
CA SER A 73 -15.93 3.55 4.60
C SER A 73 -15.20 4.44 5.59
N GLY A 74 -14.48 3.82 6.51
CA GLY A 74 -13.80 4.52 7.60
C GLY A 74 -12.33 4.16 7.73
N GLY A 75 -11.61 4.97 8.55
CA GLY A 75 -10.22 4.73 8.87
C GLY A 75 -9.23 5.03 7.75
N ASN A 76 -9.63 5.72 6.69
CA ASN A 76 -8.73 6.04 5.58
C ASN A 76 -7.97 7.35 5.83
N ALA A 77 -6.69 7.38 5.43
CA ALA A 77 -5.85 8.57 5.50
C ALA A 77 -5.27 8.91 4.12
N ALA A 78 -5.68 10.02 3.52
CA ALA A 78 -5.23 10.50 2.22
C ALA A 78 -4.60 11.88 2.32
N LEU A 79 -3.33 11.98 1.94
CA LEU A 79 -2.59 13.22 1.90
C LEU A 79 -2.03 13.47 0.48
N GLY A 80 -2.64 14.38 -0.23
CA GLY A 80 -2.25 14.76 -1.60
C GLY A 80 -3.46 14.93 -2.51
N SER A 81 -3.29 15.72 -3.57
CA SER A 81 -4.33 15.88 -4.59
C SER A 81 -4.67 14.53 -5.22
N SER A 82 -5.95 14.16 -5.22
CA SER A 82 -6.48 12.87 -5.72
C SER A 82 -5.89 11.62 -5.05
N ALA A 83 -5.32 11.73 -3.85
CA ALA A 83 -4.94 10.56 -3.08
C ALA A 83 -6.18 9.76 -2.71
N LEU A 84 -6.17 8.45 -2.96
CA LEU A 84 -7.28 7.51 -2.71
C LEU A 84 -8.64 8.00 -3.25
N SER A 85 -8.66 8.72 -4.38
CA SER A 85 -9.87 9.41 -4.86
C SER A 85 -11.03 8.49 -5.25
N GLU A 86 -10.73 7.25 -5.63
CA GLU A 86 -11.73 6.25 -6.07
C GLU A 86 -12.06 5.22 -4.98
N THR A 87 -11.41 5.31 -3.79
CA THR A 87 -11.47 4.30 -2.75
C THR A 87 -12.83 4.27 -2.05
N THR A 88 -13.38 3.07 -1.95
CA THR A 88 -14.55 2.71 -1.12
C THR A 88 -14.21 1.65 -0.08
N GLY A 89 -12.93 1.26 0.05
CA GLY A 89 -12.42 0.35 1.07
C GLY A 89 -12.07 1.05 2.38
N ASN A 90 -11.79 0.27 3.43
CA ASN A 90 -11.46 0.80 4.76
C ASN A 90 -9.96 0.74 5.05
N ASN A 91 -9.50 1.56 6.01
CA ASN A 91 -8.18 1.47 6.62
C ASN A 91 -7.01 1.60 5.62
N ASN A 92 -7.17 2.40 4.57
CA ASN A 92 -6.09 2.65 3.61
C ASN A 92 -5.33 3.93 3.93
N VAL A 93 -4.03 3.92 3.69
CA VAL A 93 -3.15 5.09 3.77
C VAL A 93 -2.61 5.42 2.38
N GLY A 94 -2.88 6.63 1.89
CA GLY A 94 -2.37 7.13 0.61
C GLY A 94 -1.68 8.47 0.79
N VAL A 95 -0.36 8.53 0.61
CA VAL A 95 0.42 9.76 0.75
C VAL A 95 1.16 10.08 -0.55
N GLY A 96 0.80 11.20 -1.15
CA GLY A 96 1.34 11.68 -2.42
C GLY A 96 0.24 12.04 -3.41
N LYS A 97 0.54 12.93 -4.36
CA LYS A 97 -0.41 13.24 -5.43
C LYS A 97 -0.77 11.97 -6.19
N GLY A 98 -2.07 11.64 -6.28
CA GLY A 98 -2.56 10.47 -7.01
C GLY A 98 -2.15 9.11 -6.40
N ALA A 99 -1.63 9.09 -5.17
CA ALA A 99 -1.32 7.82 -4.49
C ALA A 99 -2.59 6.98 -4.32
N GLY A 100 -2.60 5.76 -4.83
CA GLY A 100 -3.72 4.84 -4.76
C GLY A 100 -4.97 5.31 -5.49
N SER A 101 -4.86 6.19 -6.49
CA SER A 101 -6.03 6.72 -7.21
C SER A 101 -6.77 5.67 -8.03
N ASN A 102 -6.20 4.49 -8.27
CA ASN A 102 -6.86 3.35 -8.91
C ASN A 102 -7.44 2.34 -7.91
N LEU A 103 -7.14 2.47 -6.61
CA LEU A 103 -7.71 1.59 -5.58
C LEU A 103 -9.21 1.87 -5.45
N THR A 104 -10.03 0.83 -5.56
CA THR A 104 -11.49 0.94 -5.43
C THR A 104 -12.00 0.34 -4.13
N SER A 105 -12.12 -0.97 -4.03
CA SER A 105 -12.71 -1.66 -2.87
C SER A 105 -11.70 -2.32 -1.93
N GLY A 106 -10.40 -2.28 -2.26
CA GLY A 106 -9.35 -2.83 -1.41
C GLY A 106 -9.22 -2.11 -0.07
N GLY A 107 -8.85 -2.84 0.98
CA GLY A 107 -8.66 -2.31 2.34
C GLY A 107 -7.31 -2.66 2.95
N GLU A 108 -6.95 -1.92 4.01
CA GLU A 108 -5.73 -2.15 4.80
C GLU A 108 -4.41 -2.03 3.99
N ASN A 109 -4.39 -1.12 3.00
CA ASN A 109 -3.22 -0.87 2.17
C ASN A 109 -2.46 0.39 2.61
N VAL A 110 -1.14 0.40 2.40
CA VAL A 110 -0.28 1.57 2.59
C VAL A 110 0.38 1.93 1.26
N ILE A 111 0.08 3.10 0.71
CA ILE A 111 0.54 3.54 -0.62
C ILE A 111 1.26 4.87 -0.47
N LEU A 112 2.57 4.87 -0.61
CA LEU A 112 3.43 6.03 -0.39
C LEU A 112 4.18 6.43 -1.67
N GLY A 113 3.98 7.64 -2.11
CA GLY A 113 4.66 8.24 -3.26
C GLY A 113 3.69 8.83 -4.28
N ALA A 114 4.12 9.88 -4.97
CA ALA A 114 3.33 10.47 -6.04
C ALA A 114 3.06 9.44 -7.14
N PHE A 115 1.80 9.27 -7.50
CA PHE A 115 1.33 8.27 -8.49
C PHE A 115 1.69 6.83 -8.17
N ALA A 116 2.06 6.50 -6.93
CA ALA A 116 2.15 5.12 -6.47
C ALA A 116 0.78 4.45 -6.61
N GLN A 117 0.75 3.24 -7.19
CA GLN A 117 -0.47 2.49 -7.39
C GLN A 117 -0.31 1.08 -6.83
N PRO A 118 -1.32 0.54 -6.16
CA PRO A 118 -1.28 -0.85 -5.70
C PRO A 118 -1.33 -1.83 -6.89
N SER A 119 -1.00 -3.07 -6.64
CA SER A 119 -0.94 -4.14 -7.67
C SER A 119 -2.29 -4.36 -8.37
N SER A 120 -3.39 -4.13 -7.67
CA SER A 120 -4.74 -4.16 -8.26
C SER A 120 -5.68 -3.18 -7.57
N ALA A 121 -6.80 -2.87 -8.24
CA ALA A 121 -7.83 -1.95 -7.71
C ALA A 121 -8.58 -2.49 -6.49
N THR A 122 -8.46 -3.78 -6.18
CA THR A 122 -9.20 -4.47 -5.11
C THR A 122 -8.29 -5.18 -4.11
N VAL A 123 -6.97 -4.94 -4.18
CA VAL A 123 -5.99 -5.60 -3.30
C VAL A 123 -6.18 -5.18 -1.84
N ASN A 124 -5.90 -6.11 -0.94
CA ASN A 124 -5.88 -5.87 0.50
C ASN A 124 -4.49 -6.20 1.06
N PHE A 125 -4.12 -5.56 2.18
CA PHE A 125 -2.91 -5.83 2.94
C PHE A 125 -1.60 -5.61 2.16
N GLU A 126 -1.58 -4.66 1.22
CA GLU A 126 -0.39 -4.35 0.42
C GLU A 126 0.32 -3.07 0.90
N VAL A 127 1.64 -3.09 0.88
CA VAL A 127 2.47 -1.89 1.05
C VAL A 127 3.15 -1.56 -0.26
N THR A 128 2.78 -0.44 -0.88
CA THR A 128 3.38 0.08 -2.11
C THR A 128 4.27 1.29 -1.79
N LEU A 129 5.54 1.22 -2.13
CA LEU A 129 6.51 2.30 -1.95
C LEU A 129 6.97 2.84 -3.31
N GLY A 130 6.44 3.99 -3.69
CA GLY A 130 6.78 4.66 -4.95
C GLY A 130 5.98 4.19 -6.16
N SER A 131 6.09 4.95 -7.25
CA SER A 131 5.47 4.63 -8.53
C SER A 131 6.41 3.76 -9.39
N SER A 132 5.93 3.32 -10.56
CA SER A 132 6.74 2.59 -11.55
C SER A 132 7.99 3.34 -12.04
N ASN A 133 8.09 4.65 -11.77
CA ASN A 133 9.23 5.49 -12.14
C ASN A 133 10.32 5.54 -11.05
N ILE A 134 10.13 4.87 -9.90
CA ILE A 134 11.16 4.82 -8.86
C ILE A 134 12.29 3.91 -9.33
N SER A 135 13.49 4.48 -9.47
CA SER A 135 14.68 3.75 -9.91
C SER A 135 15.54 3.25 -8.76
N SER A 136 15.36 3.76 -7.54
CA SER A 136 16.12 3.30 -6.38
C SER A 136 15.37 3.52 -5.08
N LEU A 137 15.40 2.53 -4.20
CA LEU A 137 14.98 2.64 -2.80
C LEU A 137 16.24 2.69 -1.92
N ARG A 138 16.48 3.85 -1.28
CA ARG A 138 17.63 4.02 -0.38
C ARG A 138 17.20 3.87 1.07
N CYS A 139 17.63 2.78 1.69
CA CYS A 139 17.48 2.53 3.11
C CYS A 139 18.85 2.50 3.78
N ASN A 140 18.96 3.07 4.97
CA ASN A 140 20.22 3.02 5.73
C ASN A 140 20.52 1.59 6.22
N THR A 141 19.46 0.79 6.37
CA THR A 141 19.54 -0.64 6.68
C THR A 141 19.00 -1.42 5.47
N GLN A 142 19.82 -2.33 4.94
CA GLN A 142 19.43 -3.16 3.77
C GLN A 142 18.67 -4.42 4.17
N THR A 143 18.54 -4.68 5.45
CA THR A 143 17.87 -5.88 5.96
C THR A 143 16.41 -5.58 6.24
N ILE A 144 15.52 -6.14 5.45
CA ILE A 144 14.12 -6.30 5.82
C ILE A 144 14.06 -7.55 6.70
N SER A 145 13.94 -7.35 8.02
CA SER A 145 13.89 -8.48 8.97
C SER A 145 12.60 -9.26 8.74
N SER A 146 12.71 -10.48 8.25
CA SER A 146 11.64 -11.46 8.35
C SER A 146 11.67 -12.11 9.75
N LEU A 147 10.52 -12.40 10.30
CA LEU A 147 10.39 -13.19 11.52
C LEU A 147 10.83 -14.63 11.23
N SER A 148 12.14 -14.91 11.33
CA SER A 148 12.72 -16.23 11.07
C SER A 148 13.44 -16.81 12.31
N ASP A 149 13.07 -16.34 13.49
CA ASP A 149 13.57 -16.89 14.76
C ASP A 149 12.97 -18.29 14.99
N ALA A 150 13.77 -19.22 15.45
CA ALA A 150 13.30 -20.58 15.77
C ALA A 150 12.18 -20.60 16.82
N ARG A 151 12.13 -19.58 17.68
CA ARG A 151 11.07 -19.41 18.71
C ARG A 151 9.70 -19.06 18.10
N ASP A 152 9.68 -18.52 16.89
CA ASP A 152 8.47 -18.13 16.16
C ASP A 152 7.97 -19.23 15.23
N LYS A 153 8.62 -20.41 15.25
CA LYS A 153 8.30 -21.55 14.37
C LYS A 153 7.77 -22.71 15.17
N THR A 154 6.70 -23.31 14.67
CA THR A 154 6.10 -24.54 15.22
C THR A 154 6.15 -25.64 14.14
N ASN A 155 6.12 -26.90 14.57
CA ASN A 155 6.11 -28.06 13.65
C ASN A 155 7.29 -28.07 12.66
N VAL A 156 8.48 -27.72 13.14
CA VAL A 156 9.69 -27.81 12.33
C VAL A 156 10.00 -29.31 12.09
N ILE A 157 9.96 -29.71 10.84
CA ILE A 157 10.29 -31.07 10.38
C ILE A 157 11.43 -31.00 9.36
N ASP A 158 12.22 -32.04 9.29
CA ASP A 158 13.26 -32.14 8.26
C ASP A 158 12.63 -32.27 6.87
N LEU A 159 13.21 -31.56 5.91
CA LEU A 159 12.80 -31.69 4.51
C LEU A 159 13.31 -33.02 3.94
N PRO A 160 12.49 -33.74 3.15
CA PRO A 160 12.87 -35.04 2.57
C PRO A 160 14.03 -34.92 1.55
N GLU A 161 14.23 -33.75 0.95
CA GLU A 161 15.29 -33.48 -0.02
C GLU A 161 16.69 -33.55 0.58
N GLY A 162 16.82 -33.22 1.84
CA GLY A 162 18.06 -33.35 2.61
C GLY A 162 19.33 -32.83 1.92
N LEU A 163 20.45 -33.52 2.14
CA LEU A 163 21.76 -33.13 1.65
C LEU A 163 21.87 -33.24 0.11
N ASP A 164 21.15 -34.18 -0.50
CA ASP A 164 21.19 -34.38 -1.96
C ASP A 164 20.70 -33.16 -2.73
N PHE A 165 19.67 -32.48 -2.21
CA PHE A 165 19.21 -31.23 -2.78
C PHE A 165 20.23 -30.09 -2.55
N VAL A 166 20.73 -29.95 -1.32
CA VAL A 166 21.66 -28.88 -0.96
C VAL A 166 22.95 -28.94 -1.77
N THR A 167 23.45 -30.14 -2.08
CA THR A 167 24.66 -30.33 -2.89
C THR A 167 24.50 -29.95 -4.35
N LYS A 168 23.27 -29.86 -4.86
CA LYS A 168 22.96 -29.38 -6.21
C LYS A 168 22.87 -27.86 -6.31
N LEU A 169 22.74 -27.17 -5.17
CA LEU A 169 22.74 -25.71 -5.16
C LEU A 169 24.16 -25.22 -5.46
N ARG A 170 24.28 -24.36 -6.45
CA ARG A 170 25.57 -23.80 -6.89
C ARG A 170 25.70 -22.34 -6.44
N PRO A 171 26.34 -22.08 -5.28
CA PRO A 171 26.68 -20.70 -4.91
C PRO A 171 27.71 -20.13 -5.89
N VAL A 172 27.53 -18.92 -6.33
CA VAL A 172 28.39 -18.23 -7.28
C VAL A 172 28.83 -16.87 -6.78
N LYS A 173 29.99 -16.46 -7.23
CA LYS A 173 30.44 -15.08 -7.17
C LYS A 173 30.23 -14.48 -8.55
N PHE A 174 29.58 -13.34 -8.65
CA PHE A 174 29.26 -12.71 -9.93
C PHE A 174 29.46 -11.19 -9.85
N GLU A 175 29.63 -10.58 -10.99
CA GLU A 175 29.61 -9.15 -11.19
C GLU A 175 28.31 -8.77 -11.94
N TRP A 176 27.68 -7.69 -11.52
CA TRP A 176 26.47 -7.23 -12.18
C TRP A 176 26.78 -6.64 -13.56
N ALA A 177 26.18 -7.18 -14.61
CA ALA A 177 26.07 -6.57 -15.92
C ALA A 177 24.58 -6.25 -16.17
N THR A 178 24.11 -5.14 -15.65
CA THR A 178 22.69 -4.81 -15.69
C THR A 178 22.29 -4.29 -17.07
N ARG A 179 21.22 -4.89 -17.63
CA ARG A 179 20.67 -4.50 -18.94
C ARG A 179 20.06 -3.10 -18.94
N ASP A 180 19.72 -2.57 -17.77
CA ASP A 180 19.00 -1.30 -17.55
C ASP A 180 19.91 -0.16 -17.02
N GLY A 181 21.22 -0.41 -16.89
CA GLY A 181 22.17 0.61 -16.47
C GLY A 181 21.98 1.11 -15.03
N ASN A 182 21.42 0.28 -14.11
CA ASN A 182 21.09 0.69 -12.75
C ASN A 182 22.27 0.85 -11.79
N GLY A 183 23.50 0.97 -12.31
CA GLY A 183 24.65 1.51 -11.56
C GLY A 183 25.34 0.55 -10.59
N LYS A 184 25.18 -0.77 -10.73
CA LYS A 184 25.91 -1.78 -9.94
C LYS A 184 27.18 -2.30 -10.65
N ASP A 185 27.83 -1.45 -11.42
CA ASP A 185 29.00 -1.83 -12.21
C ASP A 185 30.24 -2.04 -11.33
N GLY A 186 30.90 -3.18 -11.51
CA GLY A 186 32.22 -3.46 -10.95
C GLY A 186 32.26 -3.96 -9.52
N SER A 187 31.13 -4.20 -8.85
CA SER A 187 31.09 -4.84 -7.54
C SER A 187 30.79 -6.35 -7.68
N PHE A 188 31.60 -7.16 -6.99
CA PHE A 188 31.33 -8.58 -6.88
C PHE A 188 30.32 -8.87 -5.76
N GLU A 189 29.30 -9.64 -6.06
CA GLU A 189 28.37 -10.19 -5.08
C GLU A 189 28.43 -11.72 -5.04
N HIS A 190 27.87 -12.30 -4.01
CA HIS A 190 27.81 -13.75 -3.81
C HIS A 190 26.33 -14.15 -3.63
N GLY A 191 25.93 -15.22 -4.28
CA GLY A 191 24.54 -15.68 -4.22
C GLY A 191 24.32 -16.87 -5.13
N PHE A 192 23.07 -17.01 -5.57
CA PHE A 192 22.67 -18.07 -6.49
C PHE A 192 22.08 -17.44 -7.74
N ILE A 193 22.21 -18.15 -8.88
CA ILE A 193 21.50 -17.82 -10.11
C ILE A 193 20.07 -18.37 -9.98
N ALA A 194 19.06 -17.53 -10.18
CA ALA A 194 17.65 -17.92 -10.02
C ALA A 194 17.25 -19.11 -10.90
N GLN A 195 17.74 -19.13 -12.14
CA GLN A 195 17.49 -20.22 -13.10
C GLN A 195 18.12 -21.54 -12.64
N ASP A 196 19.33 -21.50 -12.02
CA ASP A 196 19.98 -22.70 -11.48
C ASP A 196 19.19 -23.24 -10.27
N LEU A 197 18.69 -22.36 -9.38
CA LEU A 197 17.82 -22.73 -8.26
C LEU A 197 16.53 -23.38 -8.76
N GLN A 198 15.90 -22.79 -9.76
CA GLN A 198 14.65 -23.29 -10.32
C GLN A 198 14.85 -24.65 -11.00
N ALA A 199 15.96 -24.86 -11.71
CA ALA A 199 16.32 -26.16 -12.27
C ALA A 199 16.52 -27.21 -11.17
N ALA A 200 17.27 -26.88 -10.10
CA ALA A 200 17.48 -27.77 -8.98
C ALA A 200 16.18 -28.16 -8.26
N GLN A 201 15.24 -27.22 -8.11
CA GLN A 201 13.91 -27.50 -7.53
C GLN A 201 13.15 -28.52 -8.41
N LYS A 202 13.07 -28.29 -9.73
CA LYS A 202 12.36 -29.19 -10.66
C LYS A 202 12.96 -30.59 -10.71
N GLU A 203 14.29 -30.70 -10.72
CA GLU A 203 14.97 -32.01 -10.74
C GLU A 203 14.71 -32.85 -9.47
N ASN A 204 14.29 -32.23 -8.37
CA ASN A 204 14.08 -32.91 -7.10
C ASN A 204 12.60 -32.91 -6.66
N ASP A 205 11.67 -32.60 -7.55
CA ASP A 205 10.24 -32.44 -7.22
C ASP A 205 9.99 -31.45 -6.03
N ALA A 206 10.89 -30.46 -5.89
CA ALA A 206 10.95 -29.53 -4.78
C ALA A 206 10.36 -28.14 -5.12
N ASP A 207 9.52 -28.03 -6.14
CA ASP A 207 8.89 -26.75 -6.57
C ASP A 207 8.07 -26.10 -5.44
N TYR A 208 7.55 -26.90 -4.51
CA TYR A 208 6.82 -26.41 -3.34
C TYR A 208 7.67 -25.57 -2.37
N LEU A 209 9.00 -25.62 -2.47
CA LEU A 209 9.88 -24.79 -1.62
C LEU A 209 9.86 -23.31 -1.99
N ASN A 210 9.35 -22.96 -3.18
CA ASN A 210 9.22 -21.57 -3.66
C ASN A 210 10.48 -20.71 -3.42
N MET A 211 11.67 -21.28 -3.68
CA MET A 211 12.95 -20.57 -3.49
C MET A 211 13.16 -19.46 -4.53
N VAL A 212 12.45 -19.54 -5.66
CA VAL A 212 12.42 -18.52 -6.72
C VAL A 212 10.98 -18.08 -6.92
N MET A 213 10.70 -16.80 -6.72
CA MET A 213 9.40 -16.23 -7.05
C MET A 213 9.33 -15.95 -8.54
N ASP A 214 8.47 -16.66 -9.24
CA ASP A 214 8.26 -16.52 -10.70
C ASP A 214 7.07 -15.57 -10.96
N GLU A 215 7.20 -14.33 -10.49
CA GLU A 215 6.15 -13.33 -10.71
C GLU A 215 6.20 -12.66 -12.09
N ASN A 216 7.24 -12.90 -12.88
CA ASN A 216 7.34 -12.35 -14.23
C ASN A 216 8.19 -13.24 -15.16
N PRO A 217 7.56 -14.11 -15.97
CA PRO A 217 8.26 -15.01 -16.89
C PRO A 217 9.03 -14.27 -18.01
N ASP A 218 8.83 -12.96 -18.19
CA ASP A 218 9.43 -12.14 -19.27
C ASP A 218 10.60 -11.24 -18.78
N ARG A 219 11.09 -11.44 -17.57
CA ARG A 219 12.24 -10.67 -17.03
C ARG A 219 13.53 -11.46 -16.96
#